data_fe7e2261868b3bb46b4b6b1139c4e9a0
#
_entry.id   fe7e2261868b3bb46b4b6b1139c4e9a0
#
_cell.length_a   1.000
_cell.length_b   1.000
_cell.length_c   1.000
_cell.angle_alpha   90.00
_cell.angle_beta   90.00
_cell.angle_gamma   90.00
#
_symmetry.space_group_name_H-M   'P 1'
#
loop_
_entity.id
_entity.type
_entity.pdbx_description
1 polymer ?
#
loop_
_entity_poly.entity_id
_entity_poly.type
_entity_poly.pdbx_seq_one_letter_code
_entity_poly.pdbx_strand_id
1 'polypeptide(L)'
;MIIANRQIQGRSALAQQAVKYGWDHVHLRTTEPEVMAQWFESMLGAEVIRSMQQGKPRIDLKLGGANIFIAPVAPSDGVNVAPVRPYRGLDHFGLTVSGIDAVAAELKRKGVEFTREPTTVRPGVRICFIRGPEGVSIELLDRDPKY
;
A
#
# COMPACT_ATOMS: atom_id res chain seq x y z
N MET A 1 -16.60 -68.05 -23.82
CA MET A 1 -16.52 -66.72 -24.47
C MET A 1 -16.25 -65.71 -23.37
N ILE A 2 -14.96 -65.36 -23.22
CA ILE A 2 -14.47 -64.56 -22.10
C ILE A 2 -14.31 -63.13 -22.58
N ILE A 3 -15.08 -62.21 -22.04
CA ILE A 3 -14.95 -60.79 -22.34
C ILE A 3 -14.01 -60.18 -21.32
N ALA A 4 -12.86 -59.76 -21.82
CA ALA A 4 -11.81 -59.12 -21.03
C ALA A 4 -12.25 -57.70 -20.56
N ASN A 5 -12.25 -57.54 -19.25
CA ASN A 5 -12.48 -56.27 -18.60
C ASN A 5 -11.18 -55.45 -18.68
N ARG A 6 -11.09 -54.44 -19.58
CA ARG A 6 -9.99 -53.51 -19.61
C ARG A 6 -10.20 -52.48 -18.52
N GLN A 7 -9.48 -52.64 -17.42
CA GLN A 7 -9.27 -51.58 -16.44
C GLN A 7 -8.51 -50.44 -17.07
N ILE A 8 -9.14 -49.28 -17.10
CA ILE A 8 -8.46 -48.00 -17.42
C ILE A 8 -7.84 -47.54 -16.12
N GLN A 9 -6.58 -47.96 -15.89
CA GLN A 9 -5.74 -47.40 -14.84
C GLN A 9 -5.08 -46.15 -15.37
N GLY A 10 -5.05 -45.11 -14.53
CA GLY A 10 -4.04 -44.07 -14.59
C GLY A 10 -4.47 -42.72 -15.14
N ARG A 11 -5.40 -42.03 -14.48
CA ARG A 11 -5.26 -40.58 -14.40
C ARG A 11 -4.49 -40.28 -13.11
N SER A 12 -3.18 -40.15 -13.28
CA SER A 12 -2.33 -39.52 -12.28
C SER A 12 -2.89 -38.14 -12.00
N ALA A 13 -3.54 -37.98 -10.85
CA ALA A 13 -3.87 -36.68 -10.33
C ALA A 13 -2.55 -36.01 -9.94
N LEU A 14 -1.96 -35.26 -10.88
CA LEU A 14 -0.97 -34.25 -10.54
C LEU A 14 -1.67 -33.36 -9.53
N ALA A 15 -1.31 -33.47 -8.27
CA ALA A 15 -1.78 -32.59 -7.22
C ALA A 15 -1.46 -31.16 -7.70
N GLN A 16 -2.48 -30.42 -8.09
CA GLN A 16 -2.37 -29.06 -8.56
C GLN A 16 -1.86 -28.25 -7.38
N GLN A 17 -0.57 -27.90 -7.43
CA GLN A 17 0.06 -27.12 -6.36
C GLN A 17 -0.70 -25.81 -6.25
N ALA A 18 -1.36 -25.57 -5.12
CA ALA A 18 -2.12 -24.35 -4.92
C ALA A 18 -1.20 -23.12 -5.10
N VAL A 19 -1.56 -22.25 -6.01
CA VAL A 19 -0.83 -21.00 -6.25
C VAL A 19 -0.94 -20.14 -5.00
N LYS A 20 0.20 -19.73 -4.43
CA LYS A 20 0.28 -18.82 -3.28
C LYS A 20 0.66 -17.45 -3.78
N TYR A 21 -0.16 -16.46 -3.45
CA TYR A 21 0.15 -15.05 -3.68
C TYR A 21 0.70 -14.44 -2.39
N GLY A 22 1.71 -13.57 -2.52
CA GLY A 22 2.25 -12.78 -1.44
C GLY A 22 2.09 -11.29 -1.78
N TRP A 23 1.96 -10.45 -0.75
CA TRP A 23 2.01 -9.01 -0.94
C TRP A 23 3.46 -8.61 -1.24
N ASP A 24 3.66 -7.75 -2.26
CA ASP A 24 4.99 -7.26 -2.64
C ASP A 24 5.11 -5.74 -2.47
N HIS A 25 4.37 -4.94 -3.24
CA HIS A 25 4.49 -3.49 -3.20
C HIS A 25 3.22 -2.74 -3.64
N VAL A 26 3.19 -1.45 -3.32
CA VAL A 26 2.33 -0.43 -3.94
C VAL A 26 3.19 0.42 -4.86
N HIS A 27 2.67 0.81 -6.03
CA HIS A 27 3.34 1.69 -6.96
C HIS A 27 2.64 3.05 -7.02
N LEU A 28 3.36 4.13 -6.70
CA LEU A 28 2.87 5.50 -6.77
C LEU A 28 3.55 6.24 -7.93
N ARG A 29 2.80 7.04 -8.67
CA ARG A 29 3.31 7.87 -9.75
C ARG A 29 3.30 9.33 -9.35
N THR A 30 4.35 10.07 -9.74
CA THR A 30 4.46 11.51 -9.46
C THR A 30 5.40 12.19 -10.45
N THR A 31 5.19 13.47 -10.68
CA THR A 31 6.16 14.33 -11.38
C THR A 31 7.31 14.77 -10.47
N GLU A 32 7.16 14.63 -9.14
CA GLU A 32 8.11 15.11 -8.12
C GLU A 32 8.57 13.97 -7.19
N PRO A 33 9.37 13.00 -7.69
CA PRO A 33 9.69 11.80 -6.92
C PRO A 33 10.47 12.06 -5.63
N GLU A 34 11.40 13.03 -5.62
CA GLU A 34 12.16 13.38 -4.42
C GLU A 34 11.26 14.08 -3.38
N VAL A 35 10.35 14.95 -3.81
CA VAL A 35 9.40 15.62 -2.92
C VAL A 35 8.48 14.60 -2.26
N MET A 36 7.98 13.64 -3.05
CA MET A 36 7.17 12.53 -2.53
C MET A 36 7.95 11.70 -1.52
N ALA A 37 9.17 11.29 -1.83
CA ALA A 37 10.03 10.51 -0.94
C ALA A 37 10.29 11.24 0.37
N GLN A 38 10.67 12.51 0.30
CA GLN A 38 10.94 13.36 1.47
C GLN A 38 9.70 13.52 2.36
N TRP A 39 8.51 13.61 1.78
CA TRP A 39 7.28 13.67 2.55
C TRP A 39 7.05 12.39 3.35
N PHE A 40 7.17 11.22 2.71
CA PHE A 40 7.00 9.92 3.38
C PHE A 40 8.06 9.73 4.48
N GLU A 41 9.30 10.10 4.24
CA GLU A 41 10.39 10.05 5.21
C GLU A 41 10.10 10.96 6.41
N SER A 42 9.81 12.24 6.16
CA SER A 42 9.68 13.26 7.21
C SER A 42 8.39 13.12 8.01
N MET A 43 7.28 12.75 7.35
CA MET A 43 5.97 12.66 8.00
C MET A 43 5.75 11.30 8.64
N LEU A 44 6.08 10.21 7.94
CA LEU A 44 5.74 8.85 8.36
C LEU A 44 6.94 7.99 8.75
N GLY A 45 8.17 8.53 8.64
CA GLY A 45 9.38 7.79 8.99
C GLY A 45 9.73 6.67 8.02
N ALA A 46 9.36 6.80 6.74
CA ALA A 46 9.75 5.82 5.73
C ALA A 46 11.26 5.78 5.54
N GLU A 47 11.82 4.59 5.35
CA GLU A 47 13.19 4.43 4.86
C GLU A 47 13.22 4.69 3.35
N VAL A 48 14.03 5.64 2.91
CA VAL A 48 14.18 6.00 1.49
C VAL A 48 15.39 5.30 0.90
N ILE A 49 15.18 4.49 -0.14
CA ILE A 49 16.22 3.75 -0.84
C ILE A 49 16.39 4.34 -2.24
N ARG A 50 17.56 4.92 -2.50
CA ARG A 50 17.92 5.45 -3.82
C ARG A 50 18.85 4.48 -4.52
N SER A 51 18.56 4.17 -5.76
CA SER A 51 19.33 3.24 -6.58
C SER A 51 19.34 3.66 -8.06
N MET A 52 20.07 2.91 -8.86
CA MET A 52 20.04 3.03 -10.31
C MET A 52 19.46 1.77 -10.91
N GLN A 53 18.49 1.89 -11.79
CA GLN A 53 17.90 0.77 -12.52
C GLN A 53 17.94 1.09 -14.01
N GLN A 54 18.62 0.25 -14.79
CA GLN A 54 18.78 0.44 -16.25
C GLN A 54 19.29 1.85 -16.60
N GLY A 55 20.26 2.36 -15.81
CA GLY A 55 20.85 3.68 -16.00
C GLY A 55 19.98 4.88 -15.58
N LYS A 56 18.81 4.64 -14.96
CA LYS A 56 17.90 5.69 -14.50
C LYS A 56 17.82 5.71 -12.97
N PRO A 57 17.72 6.89 -12.34
CA PRO A 57 17.47 7.00 -10.89
C PRO A 57 16.16 6.32 -10.52
N ARG A 58 16.19 5.60 -9.40
CA ARG A 58 15.03 4.93 -8.81
C ARG A 58 14.95 5.25 -7.32
N ILE A 59 13.74 5.49 -6.85
CA ILE A 59 13.43 5.71 -5.44
C ILE A 59 12.39 4.68 -5.01
N ASP A 60 12.73 3.93 -3.97
CA ASP A 60 11.82 3.02 -3.30
C ASP A 60 11.73 3.39 -1.82
N LEU A 61 10.60 3.10 -1.20
CA LEU A 61 10.37 3.33 0.22
C LEU A 61 10.06 2.02 0.92
N LYS A 62 10.52 1.91 2.18
CA LYS A 62 10.01 0.90 3.11
C LYS A 62 9.24 1.59 4.23
N LEU A 63 8.03 1.19 4.44
CA LEU A 63 7.14 1.77 5.44
C LEU A 63 6.22 0.70 6.03
N GLY A 64 6.27 0.49 7.35
CA GLY A 64 5.39 -0.44 8.04
C GLY A 64 5.45 -1.89 7.55
N GLY A 65 6.62 -2.33 7.04
CA GLY A 65 6.80 -3.66 6.47
C GLY A 65 6.37 -3.80 5.01
N ALA A 66 5.85 -2.74 4.40
CA ALA A 66 5.48 -2.69 2.98
C ALA A 66 6.54 -1.96 2.15
N ASN A 67 6.65 -2.33 0.87
CA ASN A 67 7.42 -1.59 -0.10
C ASN A 67 6.49 -0.64 -0.87
N ILE A 68 6.94 0.58 -1.09
CA ILE A 68 6.28 1.56 -1.94
C ILE A 68 7.29 2.00 -3.00
N PHE A 69 7.00 1.75 -4.27
CA PHE A 69 7.85 2.15 -5.38
C PHE A 69 7.37 3.47 -5.95
N ILE A 70 8.27 4.41 -6.13
CA ILE A 70 7.96 5.72 -6.71
C ILE A 70 8.33 5.69 -8.20
N ALA A 71 7.33 5.83 -9.06
CA ALA A 71 7.52 5.92 -10.51
C ALA A 71 7.48 7.39 -10.95
N PRO A 72 8.61 7.97 -11.35
CA PRO A 72 8.60 9.31 -11.94
C PRO A 72 7.83 9.31 -13.26
N VAL A 73 7.06 10.36 -13.51
CA VAL A 73 6.40 10.62 -14.78
C VAL A 73 6.73 12.02 -15.25
N ALA A 74 6.99 12.18 -16.54
CA ALA A 74 7.15 13.51 -17.12
C ALA A 74 5.77 14.11 -17.45
N PRO A 75 5.61 15.44 -17.43
CA PRO A 75 4.37 16.10 -17.86
C PRO A 75 3.93 15.70 -19.27
N SER A 76 4.90 15.34 -20.14
CA SER A 76 4.67 14.88 -21.53
C SER A 76 4.13 13.46 -21.64
N ASP A 77 4.16 12.65 -20.56
CA ASP A 77 3.77 11.25 -20.62
C ASP A 77 2.25 11.03 -20.69
N GLY A 78 1.45 12.12 -20.55
CA GLY A 78 0.00 12.05 -20.61
C GLY A 78 -0.64 11.27 -19.46
N VAL A 79 0.07 11.15 -18.33
CA VAL A 79 -0.46 10.49 -17.13
C VAL A 79 -1.42 11.46 -16.42
N ASN A 80 -2.66 11.01 -16.23
CA ASN A 80 -3.67 11.82 -15.54
C ASN A 80 -3.34 11.99 -14.07
N VAL A 81 -3.74 13.13 -13.51
CA VAL A 81 -3.77 13.32 -12.05
C VAL A 81 -4.73 12.34 -11.39
N ALA A 82 -4.56 12.12 -10.09
CA ALA A 82 -5.46 11.27 -9.33
C ALA A 82 -6.92 11.74 -9.48
N PRO A 83 -7.89 10.80 -9.60
CA PRO A 83 -9.29 11.15 -9.73
C PRO A 83 -9.81 11.83 -8.45
N VAL A 84 -10.83 12.67 -8.61
CA VAL A 84 -11.52 13.28 -7.47
C VAL A 84 -12.26 12.21 -6.68
N ARG A 85 -12.03 12.18 -5.39
CA ARG A 85 -12.68 11.22 -4.47
C ARG A 85 -14.14 11.61 -4.18
N PRO A 86 -15.05 10.64 -3.96
CA PRO A 86 -14.81 9.19 -4.00
C PRO A 86 -14.86 8.63 -5.44
N TYR A 87 -14.10 7.57 -5.70
CA TYR A 87 -14.09 6.86 -6.98
C TYR A 87 -14.00 5.33 -6.76
N ARG A 88 -14.30 4.55 -7.80
CA ARG A 88 -14.18 3.08 -7.74
C ARG A 88 -12.73 2.67 -7.96
N GLY A 89 -12.25 1.70 -7.19
CA GLY A 89 -10.90 1.17 -7.29
C GLY A 89 -10.19 1.20 -5.94
N LEU A 90 -8.88 1.35 -5.95
CA LEU A 90 -8.10 1.48 -4.73
C LEU A 90 -8.42 2.80 -4.04
N ASP A 91 -9.12 2.72 -2.90
CA ASP A 91 -9.50 3.91 -2.15
C ASP A 91 -8.35 4.46 -1.30
N HIS A 92 -7.71 3.60 -0.50
CA HIS A 92 -6.58 3.95 0.37
C HIS A 92 -5.71 2.74 0.65
N PHE A 93 -4.57 2.96 1.27
CA PHE A 93 -3.86 1.91 1.99
C PHE A 93 -3.76 2.27 3.47
N GLY A 94 -3.68 1.25 4.33
CA GLY A 94 -3.68 1.40 5.78
C GLY A 94 -2.33 1.10 6.42
N LEU A 95 -1.99 1.86 7.44
CA LEU A 95 -0.83 1.65 8.31
C LEU A 95 -1.29 1.44 9.74
N THR A 96 -0.76 0.42 10.40
CA THR A 96 -1.00 0.23 11.83
C THR A 96 -0.16 1.21 12.65
N VAL A 97 -0.79 1.84 13.64
CA VAL A 97 -0.14 2.71 14.61
C VAL A 97 -0.53 2.30 16.03
N SER A 98 0.24 2.74 17.00
CA SER A 98 -0.11 2.62 18.43
C SER A 98 -0.22 4.01 19.03
N GLY A 99 -1.31 4.27 19.76
CA GLY A 99 -1.57 5.59 20.37
C GLY A 99 -1.95 6.63 19.34
N ILE A 100 -3.01 6.38 18.58
CA ILE A 100 -3.44 7.19 17.43
C ILE A 100 -3.61 8.69 17.76
N ASP A 101 -3.98 9.05 18.99
CA ASP A 101 -4.13 10.45 19.37
C ASP A 101 -2.78 11.18 19.42
N ALA A 102 -1.75 10.53 19.96
CA ALA A 102 -0.40 11.09 19.98
C ALA A 102 0.19 11.18 18.57
N VAL A 103 -0.02 10.14 17.75
CA VAL A 103 0.38 10.12 16.33
C VAL A 103 -0.30 11.25 15.56
N ALA A 104 -1.61 11.42 15.74
CA ALA A 104 -2.36 12.49 15.08
C ALA A 104 -1.89 13.89 15.51
N ALA A 105 -1.64 14.09 16.80
CA ALA A 105 -1.11 15.36 17.30
C ALA A 105 0.26 15.70 16.68
N GLU A 106 1.16 14.73 16.57
CA GLU A 106 2.47 14.91 15.95
C GLU A 106 2.36 15.23 14.46
N LEU A 107 1.52 14.49 13.72
CA LEU A 107 1.31 14.72 12.29
C LEU A 107 0.68 16.11 12.02
N LYS A 108 -0.26 16.55 12.86
CA LYS A 108 -0.82 17.92 12.78
C LYS A 108 0.24 18.97 13.03
N ARG A 109 1.11 18.78 14.03
CA ARG A 109 2.23 19.68 14.31
C ARG A 109 3.20 19.78 13.11
N LYS A 110 3.36 18.72 12.34
CA LYS A 110 4.12 18.67 11.08
C LYS A 110 3.37 19.25 9.87
N GLY A 111 2.11 19.64 10.03
CA GLY A 111 1.29 20.23 8.96
C GLY A 111 0.63 19.21 8.03
N VAL A 112 0.52 17.95 8.43
CA VAL A 112 -0.17 16.93 7.64
C VAL A 112 -1.67 17.20 7.62
N GLU A 113 -2.28 17.15 6.43
CA GLU A 113 -3.73 17.32 6.25
C GLU A 113 -4.48 16.05 6.69
N PHE A 114 -5.47 16.22 7.57
CA PHE A 114 -6.40 15.17 7.97
C PHE A 114 -7.68 15.29 7.15
N THR A 115 -8.06 14.22 6.47
CA THR A 115 -9.36 14.12 5.78
C THR A 115 -10.41 13.47 6.68
N ARG A 116 -9.98 12.78 7.73
CA ARG A 116 -10.82 12.28 8.81
C ARG A 116 -10.03 12.28 10.13
N GLU A 117 -10.59 12.90 11.13
CA GLU A 117 -10.02 12.94 12.48
C GLU A 117 -10.07 11.56 13.16
N PRO A 118 -9.20 11.34 14.18
CA PRO A 118 -9.23 10.11 14.96
C PRO A 118 -10.63 9.80 15.50
N THR A 119 -11.16 8.66 15.11
CA THR A 119 -12.54 8.25 15.37
C THR A 119 -12.59 6.78 15.74
N THR A 120 -13.37 6.43 16.76
CA THR A 120 -13.68 5.03 17.09
C THR A 120 -14.75 4.52 16.12
N VAL A 121 -14.44 3.48 15.36
CA VAL A 121 -15.36 2.88 14.38
C VAL A 121 -16.04 1.62 14.91
N ARG A 122 -15.42 0.97 15.89
CA ARG A 122 -15.96 -0.15 16.66
C ARG A 122 -15.13 -0.33 17.95
N PRO A 123 -15.58 -1.09 18.94
CA PRO A 123 -14.79 -1.37 20.15
C PRO A 123 -13.38 -1.83 19.79
N GLY A 124 -12.37 -1.21 20.41
CA GLY A 124 -10.96 -1.53 20.21
C GLY A 124 -10.38 -1.14 18.87
N VAL A 125 -11.10 -0.44 17.98
CA VAL A 125 -10.57 0.00 16.68
C VAL A 125 -10.83 1.49 16.47
N ARG A 126 -9.73 2.23 16.34
CA ARG A 126 -9.73 3.65 16.02
C ARG A 126 -8.98 3.91 14.74
N ILE A 127 -9.48 4.84 13.95
CA ILE A 127 -8.90 5.20 12.66
C ILE A 127 -8.83 6.71 12.48
N CYS A 128 -7.94 7.16 11.62
CA CYS A 128 -7.99 8.48 10.99
C CYS A 128 -7.49 8.38 9.56
N PHE A 129 -7.74 9.40 8.77
CA PHE A 129 -7.25 9.46 7.39
C PHE A 129 -6.46 10.74 7.18
N ILE A 130 -5.32 10.60 6.50
CA ILE A 130 -4.47 11.71 6.11
C ILE A 130 -4.29 11.73 4.59
N ARG A 131 -3.93 12.91 4.08
CA ARG A 131 -3.63 13.12 2.67
C ARG A 131 -2.13 13.15 2.46
N GLY A 132 -1.63 12.22 1.67
CA GLY A 132 -0.25 12.20 1.16
C GLY A 132 -0.09 12.95 -0.16
N PRO A 133 1.13 12.94 -0.71
CA PRO A 133 1.42 13.50 -2.03
C PRO A 133 0.53 12.90 -3.12
N GLU A 134 0.27 13.65 -4.18
CA GLU A 134 -0.64 13.29 -5.29
C GLU A 134 -2.07 12.92 -4.82
N GLY A 135 -2.47 13.39 -3.63
CA GLY A 135 -3.79 13.10 -3.08
C GLY A 135 -3.97 11.66 -2.56
N VAL A 136 -2.89 10.91 -2.39
CA VAL A 136 -2.93 9.55 -1.84
C VAL A 136 -3.60 9.57 -0.47
N SER A 137 -4.64 8.76 -0.30
CA SER A 137 -5.30 8.57 0.99
C SER A 137 -4.61 7.49 1.78
N ILE A 138 -4.28 7.80 3.03
CA ILE A 138 -3.62 6.89 3.95
C ILE A 138 -4.47 6.78 5.21
N GLU A 139 -4.89 5.56 5.54
CA GLU A 139 -5.54 5.26 6.81
C GLU A 139 -4.48 4.97 7.87
N LEU A 140 -4.61 5.59 9.04
CA LEU A 140 -3.89 5.18 10.24
C LEU A 140 -4.86 4.44 11.15
N LEU A 141 -4.46 3.26 11.60
CA LEU A 141 -5.35 2.33 12.26
C LEU A 141 -4.71 1.81 13.54
N ASP A 142 -5.36 2.09 14.66
CA ASP A 142 -4.98 1.65 16.01
C ASP A 142 -5.94 0.56 16.47
N ARG A 143 -5.39 -0.62 16.79
CA ARG A 143 -6.16 -1.78 17.27
C ARG A 143 -5.76 -2.11 18.71
N ASP A 144 -6.71 -2.15 19.60
CA ASP A 144 -6.51 -2.75 20.92
C ASP A 144 -6.43 -4.27 20.77
N PRO A 145 -5.32 -4.91 21.20
CA PRO A 145 -5.13 -6.34 21.06
C PRO A 145 -6.14 -7.20 21.81
N LYS A 146 -6.97 -6.60 22.67
CA LYS A 146 -8.04 -7.30 23.39
C LYS A 146 -9.28 -7.57 22.56
N TYR A 147 -9.37 -6.98 21.37
CA TYR A 147 -10.46 -7.12 20.41
C TYR A 147 -9.90 -7.68 19.10
#